data_13416f5443e560d0a9093c9ebdc7aa4a
#
_entry.id   13416f5443e560d0a9093c9ebdc7aa4a
#
_cell.length_a   1.000
_cell.length_b   1.000
_cell.length_c   1.000
_cell.angle_alpha   90.00
_cell.angle_beta   90.00
_cell.angle_gamma   90.00
#
_symmetry.space_group_name_H-M   'P 1'
#
loop_
_entity.id
_entity.type
_entity.pdbx_description
1 polymer ?
#
loop_
_entity_poly.entity_id
_entity_poly.type
_entity_poly.pdbx_seq_one_letter_code
_entity_poly.pdbx_strand_id
1 'polypeptide(L)'
;MKINNKKKVSRYMIFQLVVLVLLFLNIIILMYFGYPLFSGIFFVTALAVLAYGALKKRFVFEYENSGQVVSIKNYQWFSGGKKLPVFEMPQKKIVRIEVKKRGFRKYLIILFSNSSGKVLRRNIDITFCNENETCRLLGDITNNLAKKDQELSSDQ
;
A
#
# COMPACT_ATOMS: atom_id res chain seq x y z
N MET A 1 -10.34 0.35 14.87
CA MET A 1 -9.89 1.43 13.94
C MET A 1 -9.90 0.93 12.50
N LYS A 2 -10.19 1.79 11.49
CA LYS A 2 -10.22 1.41 10.07
C LYS A 2 -9.44 2.42 9.22
N ILE A 3 -8.53 1.93 8.39
CA ILE A 3 -7.75 2.72 7.42
C ILE A 3 -7.92 2.10 6.04
N ASN A 4 -8.21 2.93 5.03
CA ASN A 4 -8.40 2.48 3.65
C ASN A 4 -7.86 3.53 2.68
N ASN A 5 -6.87 3.16 1.88
CA ASN A 5 -6.26 4.02 0.88
C ASN A 5 -6.86 3.87 -0.54
N LYS A 6 -7.93 3.09 -0.71
CA LYS A 6 -8.56 2.80 -2.00
C LYS A 6 -8.87 4.05 -2.83
N LYS A 7 -9.46 5.09 -2.19
CA LYS A 7 -9.79 6.35 -2.86
C LYS A 7 -8.55 7.06 -3.42
N LYS A 8 -7.42 7.00 -2.70
CA LYS A 8 -6.15 7.62 -3.12
C LYS A 8 -5.54 6.88 -4.31
N VAL A 9 -5.50 5.55 -4.23
CA VAL A 9 -5.00 4.71 -5.33
C VAL A 9 -5.86 4.90 -6.58
N SER A 10 -7.19 4.91 -6.43
CA SER A 10 -8.12 5.16 -7.54
C SER A 10 -7.89 6.53 -8.19
N ARG A 11 -7.79 7.59 -7.39
CA ARG A 11 -7.55 8.96 -7.89
C ARG A 11 -6.22 9.06 -8.63
N TYR A 12 -5.17 8.45 -8.10
CA TYR A 12 -3.87 8.40 -8.77
C TYR A 12 -3.94 7.67 -10.12
N MET A 13 -4.69 6.58 -10.20
CA MET A 13 -4.86 5.83 -11.44
C MET A 13 -5.64 6.60 -12.50
N ILE A 14 -6.74 7.25 -12.10
CA ILE A 14 -7.52 8.10 -13.01
C ILE A 14 -6.63 9.23 -13.54
N PHE A 15 -5.88 9.90 -12.66
CA PHE A 15 -4.95 10.95 -13.08
C PHE A 15 -3.91 10.45 -14.08
N GLN A 16 -3.29 9.29 -13.82
CA GLN A 16 -2.32 8.70 -14.75
C GLN A 16 -2.95 8.34 -16.10
N LEU A 17 -4.18 7.81 -16.10
CA LEU A 17 -4.90 7.50 -17.32
C LEU A 17 -5.19 8.75 -18.14
N VAL A 18 -5.65 9.83 -17.50
CA VAL A 18 -5.89 11.12 -18.14
C VAL A 18 -4.60 11.65 -18.78
N VAL A 19 -3.48 11.63 -18.05
CA VAL A 19 -2.18 12.07 -18.58
C VAL A 19 -1.78 11.25 -19.82
N LEU A 20 -1.96 9.94 -19.79
CA LEU A 20 -1.66 9.07 -20.93
C LEU A 20 -2.54 9.40 -22.14
N VAL A 21 -3.84 9.59 -21.94
CA VAL A 21 -4.77 9.96 -23.02
C VAL A 21 -4.33 11.29 -23.66
N LEU A 22 -3.99 12.30 -22.84
CA LEU A 22 -3.51 13.58 -23.35
C LEU A 22 -2.21 13.46 -24.15
N LEU A 23 -1.26 12.64 -23.67
CA LEU A 23 -0.02 12.37 -24.40
C LEU A 23 -0.27 11.69 -25.74
N PHE A 24 -1.17 10.69 -25.79
CA PHE A 24 -1.52 10.03 -27.04
C PHE A 24 -2.23 10.97 -28.03
N LEU A 25 -3.12 11.83 -27.56
CA LEU A 25 -3.76 12.83 -28.43
C LEU A 25 -2.72 13.80 -29.01
N ASN A 26 -1.77 14.27 -28.20
CA ASN A 26 -0.68 15.12 -28.69
C ASN A 26 0.19 14.42 -29.75
N ILE A 27 0.48 13.13 -29.58
CA ILE A 27 1.24 12.35 -30.58
C ILE A 27 0.51 12.34 -31.92
N ILE A 28 -0.81 12.05 -31.91
CA ILE A 28 -1.63 12.02 -33.14
C ILE A 28 -1.65 13.39 -33.82
N ILE A 29 -1.87 14.46 -33.07
CA ILE A 29 -1.92 15.83 -33.56
C ILE A 29 -0.59 16.21 -34.21
N LEU A 30 0.55 15.96 -33.54
CA LEU A 30 1.87 16.29 -34.03
C LEU A 30 2.25 15.47 -35.27
N MET A 31 1.85 14.22 -35.35
CA MET A 31 2.02 13.42 -36.57
C MET A 31 1.22 13.99 -37.74
N TYR A 32 -0.03 14.43 -37.51
CA TYR A 32 -0.87 15.02 -38.52
C TYR A 32 -0.26 16.33 -39.07
N PHE A 33 0.34 17.15 -38.24
CA PHE A 33 1.01 18.41 -38.68
C PHE A 33 2.43 18.21 -39.19
N GLY A 34 2.93 16.98 -39.32
CA GLY A 34 4.24 16.70 -39.90
C GLY A 34 5.43 16.98 -38.98
N TYR A 35 5.22 16.93 -37.64
CA TYR A 35 6.29 17.11 -36.65
C TYR A 35 6.73 15.78 -36.03
N PRO A 36 7.37 14.84 -36.74
CA PRO A 36 7.66 13.49 -36.23
C PRO A 36 8.64 13.49 -35.07
N LEU A 37 9.56 14.43 -35.00
CA LEU A 37 10.57 14.52 -33.95
C LEU A 37 9.93 14.84 -32.59
N PHE A 38 9.00 15.80 -32.53
CA PHE A 38 8.25 16.12 -31.33
C PHE A 38 7.31 14.99 -30.94
N SER A 39 6.65 14.34 -31.89
CA SER A 39 5.82 13.15 -31.64
C SER A 39 6.64 12.04 -30.95
N GLY A 40 7.89 11.81 -31.37
CA GLY A 40 8.81 10.86 -30.73
C GLY A 40 9.11 11.20 -29.27
N ILE A 41 9.31 12.47 -28.93
CA ILE A 41 9.54 12.91 -27.53
C ILE A 41 8.31 12.60 -26.65
N PHE A 42 7.10 12.90 -27.14
CA PHE A 42 5.87 12.58 -26.40
C PHE A 42 5.67 11.07 -26.23
N PHE A 43 6.06 10.27 -27.24
CA PHE A 43 5.99 8.82 -27.15
C PHE A 43 6.93 8.27 -26.06
N VAL A 44 8.19 8.72 -26.02
CA VAL A 44 9.15 8.33 -24.97
C VAL A 44 8.63 8.75 -23.59
N THR A 45 8.04 9.94 -23.49
CA THR A 45 7.44 10.42 -22.22
C THR A 45 6.28 9.53 -21.80
N ALA A 46 5.42 9.09 -22.72
CA ALA A 46 4.31 8.17 -22.41
C ALA A 46 4.83 6.82 -21.92
N LEU A 47 5.89 6.27 -22.54
CA LEU A 47 6.55 5.05 -22.05
C LEU A 47 7.14 5.22 -20.66
N ALA A 48 7.77 6.35 -20.35
CA ALA A 48 8.31 6.65 -19.03
C ALA A 48 7.20 6.72 -17.95
N VAL A 49 6.06 7.32 -18.28
CA VAL A 49 4.87 7.36 -17.37
C VAL A 49 4.32 5.96 -17.13
N LEU A 50 4.26 5.11 -18.14
CA LEU A 50 3.83 3.72 -18.00
C LEU A 50 4.80 2.92 -17.15
N ALA A 51 6.11 3.02 -17.42
CA ALA A 51 7.15 2.34 -16.65
C ALA A 51 7.13 2.76 -15.16
N TYR A 52 7.01 4.06 -14.88
CA TYR A 52 6.89 4.58 -13.53
C TYR A 52 5.65 4.01 -12.81
N GLY A 53 4.51 3.95 -13.50
CA GLY A 53 3.29 3.36 -12.96
C GLY A 53 3.43 1.86 -12.65
N ALA A 54 4.16 1.11 -13.48
CA ALA A 54 4.43 -0.31 -13.27
C ALA A 54 5.38 -0.54 -12.08
N LEU A 55 6.43 0.28 -11.95
CA LEU A 55 7.39 0.19 -10.85
C LEU A 55 6.74 0.47 -9.49
N LYS A 56 5.78 1.37 -9.43
CA LYS A 56 5.13 1.78 -8.18
C LYS A 56 4.16 0.75 -7.60
N LYS A 57 3.87 -0.36 -8.29
CA LYS A 57 2.94 -1.43 -7.89
C LYS A 57 1.74 -0.92 -7.05
N ARG A 58 0.58 -0.83 -7.65
CA ARG A 58 -0.62 -0.16 -7.11
C ARG A 58 -1.38 -1.06 -6.15
N PHE A 59 -0.89 -1.15 -4.91
CA PHE A 59 -1.55 -1.92 -3.87
C PHE A 59 -2.56 -1.07 -3.11
N VAL A 60 -3.78 -1.57 -3.03
CA VAL A 60 -4.79 -1.08 -2.11
C VAL A 60 -4.53 -1.72 -0.76
N PHE A 61 -4.43 -0.89 0.27
CA PHE A 61 -4.24 -1.31 1.65
C PHE A 61 -5.51 -0.99 2.45
N GLU A 62 -6.08 -2.00 3.07
CA GLU A 62 -7.19 -1.88 3.99
C GLU A 62 -6.77 -2.49 5.32
N TYR A 63 -6.87 -1.72 6.40
CA TYR A 63 -6.58 -2.12 7.76
C TYR A 63 -7.84 -1.99 8.59
N GLU A 64 -8.16 -3.01 9.34
CA GLU A 64 -9.28 -3.04 10.27
C GLU A 64 -8.84 -3.72 11.57
N ASN A 65 -9.05 -3.03 12.70
CA ASN A 65 -8.76 -3.54 14.01
C ASN A 65 -10.03 -3.46 14.88
N SER A 66 -10.51 -4.62 15.31
CA SER A 66 -11.67 -4.75 16.19
C SER A 66 -11.30 -4.73 17.69
N GLY A 67 -10.00 -4.59 18.02
CA GLY A 67 -9.45 -4.70 19.37
C GLY A 67 -9.02 -6.13 19.74
N GLN A 68 -9.60 -7.14 19.11
CA GLN A 68 -9.23 -8.55 19.31
C GLN A 68 -8.47 -9.13 18.13
N VAL A 69 -8.87 -8.76 16.90
CA VAL A 69 -8.33 -9.26 15.66
C VAL A 69 -7.89 -8.11 14.76
N VAL A 70 -6.68 -8.20 14.26
CA VAL A 70 -6.14 -7.31 13.24
C VAL A 70 -6.29 -7.98 11.89
N SER A 71 -7.04 -7.35 10.99
CA SER A 71 -7.23 -7.77 9.60
C SER A 71 -6.58 -6.77 8.66
N ILE A 72 -5.71 -7.26 7.78
CA ILE A 72 -5.05 -6.45 6.75
C ILE A 72 -5.31 -7.09 5.40
N LYS A 73 -5.90 -6.31 4.50
CA LYS A 73 -6.10 -6.67 3.09
C LYS A 73 -5.15 -5.85 2.25
N ASN A 74 -4.39 -6.52 1.40
CA ASN A 74 -3.47 -5.89 0.46
C ASN A 74 -3.65 -6.56 -0.90
N TYR A 75 -4.17 -5.83 -1.87
CA TYR A 75 -4.49 -6.35 -3.19
C TYR A 75 -4.16 -5.34 -4.28
N GLN A 76 -3.84 -5.84 -5.47
CA GLN A 76 -3.65 -4.98 -6.62
C GLN A 76 -5.02 -4.47 -7.11
N TRP A 77 -5.07 -3.21 -7.54
CA TRP A 77 -6.30 -2.60 -8.06
C TRP A 77 -6.96 -3.41 -9.18
N PHE A 78 -6.15 -4.03 -10.05
CA PHE A 78 -6.61 -4.82 -11.19
C PHE A 78 -6.86 -6.32 -10.90
N SER A 79 -6.56 -6.81 -9.71
CA SER A 79 -6.85 -8.21 -9.38
C SER A 79 -8.34 -8.39 -9.15
N GLY A 80 -9.03 -8.85 -10.19
CA GLY A 80 -10.48 -8.97 -10.30
C GLY A 80 -11.17 -9.72 -9.15
N GLY A 81 -11.39 -9.07 -8.05
CA GLY A 81 -12.47 -9.37 -7.14
C GLY A 81 -12.19 -10.17 -5.88
N LYS A 82 -11.20 -11.03 -5.75
CA LYS A 82 -10.96 -11.75 -4.48
C LYS A 82 -10.08 -10.96 -3.52
N LYS A 83 -10.73 -10.22 -2.63
CA LYS A 83 -10.11 -9.45 -1.53
C LYS A 83 -9.84 -10.35 -0.33
N LEU A 84 -9.01 -11.35 -0.50
CA LEU A 84 -8.61 -12.20 0.62
C LEU A 84 -7.75 -11.39 1.60
N PRO A 85 -7.95 -11.52 2.92
CA PRO A 85 -7.07 -10.93 3.88
C PRO A 85 -5.67 -11.54 3.71
N VAL A 86 -4.67 -10.67 3.51
CA VAL A 86 -3.26 -11.08 3.42
C VAL A 86 -2.72 -11.45 4.79
N PHE A 87 -3.33 -10.85 5.82
CA PHE A 87 -2.99 -11.05 7.21
C PHE A 87 -4.25 -10.86 8.06
N GLU A 88 -4.61 -11.90 8.79
CA GLU A 88 -5.67 -11.87 9.78
C GLU A 88 -5.19 -12.64 11.00
N MET A 89 -5.11 -11.95 12.14
CA MET A 89 -4.53 -12.54 13.34
C MET A 89 -5.06 -11.89 14.61
N PRO A 90 -5.21 -12.68 15.70
CA PRO A 90 -5.44 -12.12 17.02
C PRO A 90 -4.31 -11.16 17.40
N GLN A 91 -4.67 -9.97 17.88
CA GLN A 91 -3.71 -8.94 18.23
C GLN A 91 -2.68 -9.41 19.26
N LYS A 92 -3.08 -10.32 20.15
CA LYS A 92 -2.23 -10.95 21.19
C LYS A 92 -0.99 -11.68 20.61
N LYS A 93 -1.02 -12.10 19.34
CA LYS A 93 0.09 -12.80 18.68
C LYS A 93 1.09 -11.87 17.99
N ILE A 94 0.81 -10.58 17.89
CA ILE A 94 1.72 -9.60 17.32
C ILE A 94 2.81 -9.30 18.36
N VAL A 95 4.06 -9.45 17.95
CA VAL A 95 5.23 -9.23 18.82
C VAL A 95 5.82 -7.84 18.57
N ARG A 96 5.96 -7.44 17.31
CA ARG A 96 6.59 -6.17 16.93
C ARG A 96 6.12 -5.71 15.57
N ILE A 97 6.11 -4.40 15.39
CA ILE A 97 5.78 -3.76 14.12
C ILE A 97 6.84 -2.74 13.79
N GLU A 98 7.23 -2.71 12.52
CA GLU A 98 8.19 -1.76 12.00
C GLU A 98 7.74 -1.25 10.63
N VAL A 99 8.07 0.00 10.32
CA VAL A 99 7.91 0.56 8.97
C VAL A 99 9.29 0.76 8.37
N LYS A 100 9.53 0.13 7.22
CA LYS A 100 10.77 0.32 6.45
C LYS A 100 10.48 0.94 5.09
N LYS A 101 11.25 1.97 4.74
CA LYS A 101 11.28 2.55 3.40
C LYS A 101 12.41 1.88 2.61
N ARG A 102 12.10 1.42 1.39
CA ARG A 102 13.09 0.88 0.46
C ARG A 102 12.88 1.51 -0.92
N GLY A 103 13.71 2.49 -1.28
CA GLY A 103 13.52 3.31 -2.47
C GLY A 103 12.16 4.00 -2.46
N PHE A 104 11.37 3.83 -3.50
CA PHE A 104 10.04 4.44 -3.64
C PHE A 104 8.91 3.69 -2.92
N ARG A 105 9.22 2.63 -2.16
CA ARG A 105 8.23 1.79 -1.47
C ARG A 105 8.34 1.88 0.03
N LYS A 106 7.17 1.82 0.69
CA LYS A 106 7.01 1.68 2.14
C LYS A 106 6.46 0.30 2.46
N TYR A 107 7.08 -0.38 3.42
CA TYR A 107 6.64 -1.70 3.89
C TYR A 107 6.33 -1.64 5.37
N LEU A 108 5.19 -2.19 5.74
CA LEU A 108 4.86 -2.55 7.11
C LEU A 108 5.39 -3.97 7.36
N ILE A 109 6.27 -4.11 8.33
CA ILE A 109 6.83 -5.37 8.76
C ILE A 109 6.14 -5.75 10.07
N ILE A 110 5.47 -6.88 10.08
CA ILE A 110 4.80 -7.42 11.25
C ILE A 110 5.54 -8.69 11.67
N LEU A 111 6.02 -8.71 12.90
CA LEU A 111 6.55 -9.89 13.57
C LEU A 111 5.45 -10.45 14.46
N PHE A 112 5.13 -11.72 14.29
CA PHE A 112 4.05 -12.37 15.03
C PHE A 112 4.43 -13.80 15.43
N SER A 113 3.91 -14.25 16.56
CA SER A 113 4.11 -15.63 17.04
C SER A 113 3.08 -16.57 16.42
N ASN A 114 3.53 -17.68 15.88
CA ASN A 114 2.66 -18.76 15.43
C ASN A 114 2.20 -19.62 16.62
N SER A 115 1.25 -20.54 16.40
CA SER A 115 0.80 -21.53 17.37
C SER A 115 1.92 -22.42 17.94
N SER A 116 3.01 -22.59 17.20
CA SER A 116 4.22 -23.32 17.62
C SER A 116 5.25 -22.46 18.39
N GLY A 117 4.94 -21.22 18.74
CA GLY A 117 5.85 -20.29 19.42
C GLY A 117 6.93 -19.66 18.54
N LYS A 118 7.04 -20.05 17.26
CA LYS A 118 8.01 -19.46 16.34
C LYS A 118 7.58 -18.07 15.90
N VAL A 119 8.53 -17.11 15.90
CA VAL A 119 8.31 -15.74 15.41
C VAL A 119 8.43 -15.75 13.88
N LEU A 120 7.35 -15.37 13.22
CA LEU A 120 7.26 -15.21 11.77
C LEU A 120 7.24 -13.74 11.40
N ARG A 121 7.71 -13.44 10.18
CA ARG A 121 7.76 -12.10 9.62
C ARG A 121 6.86 -11.98 8.39
N ARG A 122 6.01 -10.95 8.34
CA ARG A 122 5.22 -10.60 7.16
C ARG A 122 5.53 -9.17 6.72
N ASN A 123 5.77 -9.01 5.43
CA ASN A 123 5.98 -7.70 4.81
C ASN A 123 4.74 -7.33 4.01
N ILE A 124 4.18 -6.15 4.26
CA ILE A 124 2.97 -5.64 3.62
C ILE A 124 3.29 -4.29 2.99
N ASP A 125 2.96 -4.12 1.71
CA ASP A 125 3.20 -2.86 1.01
C ASP A 125 2.17 -1.80 1.43
N ILE A 126 2.67 -0.69 1.98
CA ILE A 126 1.88 0.47 2.43
C ILE A 126 2.30 1.75 1.70
N THR A 127 2.84 1.65 0.49
CA THR A 127 3.43 2.76 -0.28
C THR A 127 2.46 3.93 -0.44
N PHE A 128 1.16 3.68 -0.59
CA PHE A 128 0.14 4.72 -0.76
C PHE A 128 -0.50 5.20 0.55
N CYS A 129 -0.01 4.76 1.71
CA CYS A 129 -0.43 5.31 2.99
C CYS A 129 0.34 6.59 3.31
N ASN A 130 -0.39 7.63 3.74
CA ASN A 130 0.21 8.87 4.21
C ASN A 130 0.96 8.65 5.52
N GLU A 131 1.81 9.62 5.90
CA GLU A 131 2.52 9.56 7.18
C GLU A 131 1.55 9.55 8.37
N ASN A 132 0.51 10.39 8.34
CA ASN A 132 -0.52 10.40 9.37
C ASN A 132 -1.26 9.06 9.50
N GLU A 133 -1.56 8.39 8.38
CA GLU A 133 -2.18 7.05 8.38
C GLU A 133 -1.23 6.00 8.92
N THR A 134 0.04 6.11 8.58
CA THR A 134 1.09 5.23 9.07
C THR A 134 1.31 5.41 10.57
N CYS A 135 1.37 6.65 11.07
CA CYS A 135 1.49 6.94 12.49
C CYS A 135 0.27 6.45 13.28
N ARG A 136 -0.95 6.67 12.77
CA ARG A 136 -2.18 6.16 13.39
C ARG A 136 -2.21 4.64 13.46
N LEU A 137 -1.79 3.97 12.39
CA LEU A 137 -1.70 2.51 12.33
C LEU A 137 -0.71 1.96 13.35
N LEU A 138 0.48 2.55 13.41
CA LEU A 138 1.49 2.17 14.42
C LEU A 138 0.97 2.42 15.83
N GLY A 139 0.40 3.61 16.10
CA GLY A 139 -0.17 3.96 17.41
C GLY A 139 -1.28 3.01 17.85
N ASP A 140 -2.22 2.66 16.94
CA ASP A 140 -3.33 1.75 17.25
C ASP A 140 -2.84 0.36 17.67
N ILE A 141 -1.82 -0.17 16.99
CA ILE A 141 -1.30 -1.50 17.31
C ILE A 141 -0.37 -1.45 18.52
N THR A 142 0.47 -0.41 18.65
CA THR A 142 1.42 -0.27 19.77
C THR A 142 0.72 -0.02 21.10
N ASN A 143 -0.31 0.84 21.12
CA ASN A 143 -1.08 1.11 22.33
C ASN A 143 -1.76 -0.15 22.89
N ASN A 144 -2.20 -1.03 22.00
CA ASN A 144 -2.80 -2.29 22.39
C ASN A 144 -1.78 -3.33 22.84
N LEU A 145 -0.52 -3.26 22.34
CA LEU A 145 0.58 -4.09 22.86
C LEU A 145 0.99 -3.63 24.27
N ALA A 146 1.09 -2.32 24.52
CA ALA A 146 1.44 -1.78 25.83
C ALA A 146 0.39 -2.11 26.91
N LYS A 147 -0.92 -2.12 26.60
CA LYS A 147 -1.96 -2.58 27.51
C LYS A 147 -1.80 -4.04 27.94
N LYS A 148 -1.35 -4.89 27.00
CA LYS A 148 -1.10 -6.29 27.29
C LYS A 148 0.03 -6.50 28.30
N ASP A 149 1.12 -5.72 28.18
CA ASP A 149 2.25 -5.84 29.09
C ASP A 149 1.87 -5.37 30.51
N GLN A 150 0.93 -4.42 30.63
CA GLN A 150 0.37 -4.00 31.93
C GLN A 150 -0.55 -5.04 32.56
N GLU A 151 -1.42 -5.69 31.76
CA GLU A 151 -2.29 -6.76 32.27
C GLU A 151 -1.49 -7.96 32.79
N LEU A 152 -0.41 -8.34 32.10
CA LEU A 152 0.48 -9.43 32.52
C LEU A 152 1.29 -9.12 33.78
N SER A 153 1.54 -7.84 34.07
CA SER A 153 2.26 -7.40 35.27
C SER A 153 1.34 -7.23 36.50
N SER A 154 0.02 -7.15 36.30
CA SER A 154 -0.96 -7.03 37.40
C SER A 154 -1.45 -8.37 37.93
N ASP A 155 -1.20 -9.47 37.22
CA ASP A 155 -1.59 -10.83 37.60
C ASP A 155 -0.45 -11.62 38.31
N GLN A 156 0.64 -10.95 38.65
CA GLN A 156 1.76 -11.47 39.48
C GLN A 156 1.77 -10.81 40.87
#